data_2d0b4ceace3eda489442adea83a68c8d
#
_entry.id   2d0b4ceace3eda489442adea83a68c8d
#
_cell.length_a   1.000
_cell.length_b   1.000
_cell.length_c   1.000
_cell.angle_alpha   90.00
_cell.angle_beta   90.00
_cell.angle_gamma   90.00
#
_symmetry.space_group_name_H-M   'P 1'
#
loop_
_entity.id
_entity.type
_entity.pdbx_description
1 polymer ?
#
loop_
_entity_poly.entity_id
_entity_poly.type
_entity_poly.pdbx_seq_one_letter_code
_entity_poly.pdbx_strand_id
1 'polypeptide(L)'
;MSWQYLSRVTSDPFDTAVPLRQHEYVERGDGGVTVLVPRFTGRWARRFLMPLLARREIRMHLDELGSAVWRACDGHATVADITRLVESRQGGVPGEARQRVHFFLRQLVREGSISFFVKEHD
;
A
#
# COMPACT_ATOMS: atom_id res chain seq x y z
N MET A 1 26.91 22.37 -1.49
CA MET A 1 26.40 21.86 -0.20
C MET A 1 24.89 21.80 -0.18
N SER A 2 24.27 22.88 -0.42
CA SER A 2 22.82 22.97 -0.40
C SER A 2 22.15 21.95 -1.30
N TRP A 3 22.80 21.62 -2.37
CA TRP A 3 22.29 20.66 -3.32
C TRP A 3 22.12 19.28 -2.71
N GLN A 4 23.19 18.81 -2.06
CA GLN A 4 23.14 17.51 -1.41
C GLN A 4 22.19 17.51 -0.23
N TYR A 5 22.15 18.64 0.46
CA TYR A 5 21.24 18.78 1.56
C TYR A 5 19.78 18.71 1.10
N LEU A 6 19.46 19.40 0.02
CA LEU A 6 18.13 19.38 -0.54
C LEU A 6 17.75 17.99 -1.05
N SER A 7 18.69 17.31 -1.65
CA SER A 7 18.46 15.95 -2.11
C SER A 7 18.12 15.04 -0.95
N ARG A 8 18.80 15.23 0.15
CA ARG A 8 18.56 14.44 1.36
C ARG A 8 17.22 14.77 1.99
N VAL A 9 16.85 16.04 1.97
CA VAL A 9 15.57 16.48 2.51
C VAL A 9 14.42 15.95 1.69
N THR A 10 14.59 15.87 0.37
CA THR A 10 13.57 15.34 -0.50
C THR A 10 13.53 13.81 -0.50
N SER A 11 14.58 13.19 0.04
CA SER A 11 14.68 11.75 0.13
C SER A 11 14.00 11.29 1.42
N ASP A 12 12.70 11.17 1.38
CA ASP A 12 11.91 10.72 2.51
C ASP A 12 12.24 9.26 2.80
N PRO A 13 12.52 8.90 4.07
CA PRO A 13 12.70 7.48 4.41
C PRO A 13 11.55 6.60 3.98
N PHE A 14 10.36 7.15 3.90
CA PHE A 14 9.21 6.42 3.42
C PHE A 14 9.38 5.96 1.98
N ASP A 15 10.09 6.73 1.16
CA ASP A 15 10.32 6.37 -0.23
C ASP A 15 11.16 5.10 -0.40
N THR A 16 11.97 4.78 0.59
CA THR A 16 12.80 3.57 0.53
C THR A 16 12.13 2.36 1.18
N ALA A 17 11.00 2.57 1.81
CA ALA A 17 10.26 1.47 2.43
C ALA A 17 9.67 0.57 1.36
N VAL A 18 9.55 -0.70 1.69
CA VAL A 18 9.01 -1.71 0.77
C VAL A 18 7.70 -2.21 1.34
N PRO A 19 6.57 -1.93 0.69
CA PRO A 19 5.29 -2.40 1.19
C PRO A 19 5.02 -3.84 0.78
N LEU A 20 4.37 -4.56 1.67
CA LEU A 20 3.99 -5.95 1.45
C LEU A 20 2.54 -6.14 1.87
N ARG A 21 1.74 -6.70 0.98
CA ARG A 21 0.34 -6.98 1.25
C ARG A 21 0.18 -7.93 2.43
N GLN A 22 -0.81 -7.66 3.27
CA GLN A 22 -1.10 -8.46 4.45
C GLN A 22 -2.49 -9.10 4.41
N HIS A 23 -3.28 -8.80 3.39
CA HIS A 23 -4.61 -9.35 3.25
C HIS A 23 -4.76 -10.06 1.92
N GLU A 24 -5.67 -11.00 1.88
CA GLU A 24 -6.02 -11.65 0.64
C GLU A 24 -6.82 -10.71 -0.24
N TYR A 25 -6.85 -10.99 -1.51
CA TYR A 25 -7.59 -10.17 -2.46
C TYR A 25 -8.01 -11.02 -3.65
N VAL A 26 -8.97 -10.51 -4.39
CA VAL A 26 -9.43 -11.16 -5.61
C VAL A 26 -9.33 -10.18 -6.77
N GLU A 27 -9.00 -10.71 -7.94
CA GLU A 27 -9.01 -9.92 -9.17
C GLU A 27 -10.43 -9.88 -9.69
N ARG A 28 -10.93 -8.68 -9.98
CA ARG A 28 -12.25 -8.54 -10.56
C ARG A 28 -12.17 -8.67 -12.08
N GLY A 29 -13.30 -8.98 -12.68
CA GLY A 29 -13.37 -9.10 -14.13
C GLY A 29 -13.11 -7.81 -14.89
N ASP A 30 -13.21 -6.66 -14.19
CA ASP A 30 -12.95 -5.36 -14.81
C ASP A 30 -11.50 -4.93 -14.74
N GLY A 31 -10.61 -5.79 -14.27
CA GLY A 31 -9.20 -5.49 -14.14
C GLY A 31 -8.83 -4.85 -12.80
N GLY A 32 -9.79 -4.65 -11.93
CA GLY A 32 -9.54 -4.10 -10.60
C GLY A 32 -9.34 -5.18 -9.55
N VAL A 33 -9.02 -4.74 -8.36
CA VAL A 33 -8.77 -5.60 -7.21
C VAL A 33 -9.78 -5.31 -6.11
N THR A 34 -10.26 -6.36 -5.46
CA THR A 34 -11.05 -6.25 -4.24
C THR A 34 -10.24 -6.87 -3.13
N VAL A 35 -9.90 -6.08 -2.12
CA VAL A 35 -9.13 -6.55 -0.97
C VAL A 35 -10.11 -7.08 0.07
N LEU A 36 -9.80 -8.24 0.62
CA LEU A 36 -10.64 -8.88 1.62
C LEU A 36 -10.09 -8.53 3.00
N VAL A 37 -10.67 -7.51 3.62
CA VAL A 37 -10.19 -7.00 4.89
C VAL A 37 -10.93 -7.67 6.03
N PRO A 38 -10.24 -8.39 6.92
CA PRO A 38 -10.91 -8.99 8.08
C PRO A 38 -11.50 -7.91 8.96
N ARG A 39 -12.73 -8.09 9.34
CA ARG A 39 -13.43 -7.08 10.14
C ARG A 39 -12.90 -6.99 11.57
N PHE A 40 -12.46 -8.12 12.10
CA PHE A 40 -11.93 -8.18 13.44
C PHE A 40 -10.58 -8.87 13.40
N THR A 41 -9.53 -8.10 13.67
CA THR A 41 -8.17 -8.62 13.66
C THR A 41 -7.61 -8.78 15.07
N GLY A 42 -8.33 -8.34 16.08
CA GLY A 42 -7.88 -8.42 17.44
C GLY A 42 -7.83 -9.87 17.97
N ARG A 43 -6.88 -10.11 18.86
CA ARG A 43 -6.70 -11.41 19.48
C ARG A 43 -7.99 -11.86 20.19
N TRP A 44 -8.68 -10.94 20.78
CA TRP A 44 -9.93 -11.17 21.47
C TRP A 44 -11.02 -11.68 20.56
N ALA A 45 -11.18 -11.02 19.42
CA ALA A 45 -12.19 -11.40 18.45
C ALA A 45 -11.93 -12.81 17.93
N ARG A 46 -10.67 -13.12 17.66
CA ARG A 46 -10.30 -14.44 17.18
C ARG A 46 -10.66 -15.52 18.18
N ARG A 47 -10.43 -15.25 19.45
CA ARG A 47 -10.59 -16.27 20.48
C ARG A 47 -12.05 -16.56 20.81
N PHE A 48 -12.88 -15.54 20.88
CA PHE A 48 -14.25 -15.70 21.36
C PHE A 48 -15.32 -15.63 20.28
N LEU A 49 -15.04 -14.95 19.19
CA LEU A 49 -16.05 -14.69 18.17
C LEU A 49 -15.72 -15.29 16.82
N MET A 50 -14.66 -16.03 16.78
CA MET A 50 -14.05 -16.53 15.57
C MET A 50 -15.00 -17.18 14.56
N PRO A 51 -15.81 -18.18 14.91
CA PRO A 51 -16.58 -18.85 13.87
C PRO A 51 -17.58 -17.96 13.19
N LEU A 52 -18.12 -16.98 13.89
CA LEU A 52 -19.12 -16.08 13.35
C LEU A 52 -18.51 -14.90 12.60
N LEU A 53 -17.44 -14.35 13.17
CA LEU A 53 -16.89 -13.09 12.66
C LEU A 53 -15.82 -13.29 11.60
N ALA A 54 -15.20 -14.47 11.54
CA ALA A 54 -14.21 -14.75 10.50
C ALA A 54 -14.80 -14.74 9.11
N ARG A 55 -16.11 -14.87 9.00
CA ARG A 55 -16.80 -14.83 7.71
C ARG A 55 -17.20 -13.43 7.30
N ARG A 56 -17.06 -12.46 8.20
CA ARG A 56 -17.47 -11.09 7.90
C ARG A 56 -16.25 -10.30 7.48
N GLU A 57 -15.97 -10.36 6.21
CA GLU A 57 -14.91 -9.58 5.62
C GLU A 57 -15.50 -8.28 5.09
N ILE A 58 -14.71 -7.23 5.18
CA ILE A 58 -15.02 -5.99 4.49
C ILE A 58 -14.37 -6.08 3.13
N ARG A 59 -15.14 -5.92 2.09
CA ARG A 59 -14.62 -5.95 0.74
C ARG A 59 -14.30 -4.55 0.30
N MET A 60 -13.03 -4.28 0.14
CA MET A 60 -12.56 -2.98 -0.28
C MET A 60 -12.29 -3.02 -1.78
N HIS A 61 -13.16 -2.38 -2.54
CA HIS A 61 -13.03 -2.32 -3.99
C HIS A 61 -12.09 -1.19 -4.37
N LEU A 62 -11.00 -1.52 -5.01
CA LEU A 62 -10.03 -0.53 -5.43
C LEU A 62 -10.30 -0.12 -6.87
N ASP A 63 -10.10 1.15 -7.16
CA ASP A 63 -10.18 1.64 -8.53
C ASP A 63 -8.95 1.19 -9.30
N GLU A 64 -8.85 1.61 -10.55
CA GLU A 64 -7.75 1.20 -11.41
C GLU A 64 -6.40 1.55 -10.82
N LEU A 65 -6.28 2.77 -10.32
CA LEU A 65 -5.01 3.22 -9.77
C LEU A 65 -4.69 2.52 -8.46
N GLY A 66 -5.65 2.43 -7.56
CA GLY A 66 -5.46 1.73 -6.30
C GLY A 66 -5.12 0.27 -6.51
N SER A 67 -5.71 -0.35 -7.52
CA SER A 67 -5.42 -1.74 -7.86
C SER A 67 -3.98 -1.92 -8.32
N ALA A 68 -3.49 -0.98 -9.14
CA ALA A 68 -2.10 -1.03 -9.60
C ALA A 68 -1.13 -0.89 -8.44
N VAL A 69 -1.42 0.02 -7.52
CA VAL A 69 -0.59 0.20 -6.33
C VAL A 69 -0.63 -1.05 -5.46
N TRP A 70 -1.81 -1.61 -5.26
CA TRP A 70 -1.97 -2.81 -4.45
C TRP A 70 -1.14 -3.97 -4.99
N ARG A 71 -1.19 -4.19 -6.31
CA ARG A 71 -0.41 -5.26 -6.92
C ARG A 71 1.09 -5.02 -6.75
N ALA A 72 1.50 -3.77 -6.75
CA ALA A 72 2.91 -3.42 -6.59
C ALA A 72 3.41 -3.58 -5.15
N CYS A 73 2.50 -3.75 -4.19
CA CYS A 73 2.87 -4.01 -2.79
C CYS A 73 3.26 -5.48 -2.61
N ASP A 74 4.30 -5.88 -3.30
CA ASP A 74 4.70 -7.29 -3.42
C ASP A 74 5.93 -7.66 -2.60
N GLY A 75 6.42 -6.74 -1.79
CA GLY A 75 7.62 -7.00 -0.99
C GLY A 75 8.92 -6.75 -1.73
N HIS A 76 8.86 -6.26 -2.96
CA HIS A 76 10.06 -5.99 -3.76
C HIS A 76 10.19 -4.54 -4.19
N ALA A 77 9.08 -3.92 -4.57
CA ALA A 77 9.08 -2.54 -5.02
C ALA A 77 9.10 -1.59 -3.83
N THR A 78 9.90 -0.54 -3.92
CA THR A 78 9.89 0.52 -2.91
C THR A 78 8.73 1.46 -3.16
N VAL A 79 8.42 2.30 -2.18
CA VAL A 79 7.42 3.34 -2.37
C VAL A 79 7.80 4.25 -3.54
N ALA A 80 9.10 4.54 -3.69
CA ALA A 80 9.57 5.34 -4.82
C ALA A 80 9.28 4.65 -6.16
N ASP A 81 9.47 3.33 -6.22
CA ASP A 81 9.18 2.57 -7.44
C ASP A 81 7.69 2.64 -7.76
N ILE A 82 6.85 2.52 -6.74
CA ILE A 82 5.41 2.57 -6.92
C ILE A 82 4.98 3.96 -7.39
N THR A 83 5.61 5.00 -6.84
CA THR A 83 5.35 6.36 -7.27
C THR A 83 5.66 6.54 -8.75
N ARG A 84 6.79 6.00 -9.20
CA ARG A 84 7.15 6.06 -10.62
C ARG A 84 6.14 5.34 -11.49
N LEU A 85 5.64 4.20 -11.00
CA LEU A 85 4.61 3.46 -11.73
C LEU A 85 3.35 4.30 -11.91
N VAL A 86 2.92 4.97 -10.84
CA VAL A 86 1.73 5.81 -10.89
C VAL A 86 1.95 7.00 -11.81
N GLU A 87 3.13 7.61 -11.73
CA GLU A 87 3.47 8.73 -12.60
C GLU A 87 3.39 8.33 -14.07
N SER A 88 3.88 7.15 -14.39
CA SER A 88 3.87 6.69 -15.78
C SER A 88 2.46 6.44 -16.29
N ARG A 89 1.54 6.14 -15.41
CA ARG A 89 0.15 5.86 -15.83
C ARG A 89 -0.71 7.11 -15.88
N GLN A 90 -0.48 8.04 -14.95
CA GLN A 90 -1.33 9.21 -14.86
C GLN A 90 -0.82 10.42 -15.62
N GLY A 91 0.50 10.59 -15.66
CA GLY A 91 1.06 11.85 -16.10
C GLY A 91 0.69 12.95 -15.12
N GLY A 92 0.61 14.15 -15.58
CA GLY A 92 0.12 15.26 -14.77
C GLY A 92 1.21 16.04 -14.05
N VAL A 93 0.84 16.71 -12.98
CA VAL A 93 1.71 17.63 -12.26
C VAL A 93 2.76 16.85 -11.46
N PRO A 94 4.03 17.24 -11.55
CA PRO A 94 5.08 16.60 -10.75
C PRO A 94 4.75 16.68 -9.26
N GLY A 95 4.94 15.57 -8.57
CA GLY A 95 4.68 15.48 -7.15
C GLY A 95 3.28 15.06 -6.76
N GLU A 96 2.34 15.16 -7.68
CA GLU A 96 0.96 14.78 -7.39
C GLU A 96 0.84 13.27 -7.19
N ALA A 97 1.48 12.50 -8.05
CA ALA A 97 1.47 11.05 -7.91
C ALA A 97 2.08 10.61 -6.58
N ARG A 98 3.18 11.26 -6.20
CA ARG A 98 3.83 10.94 -4.93
C ARG A 98 2.89 11.18 -3.75
N GLN A 99 2.18 12.28 -3.75
CA GLN A 99 1.24 12.58 -2.68
C GLN A 99 0.12 11.54 -2.61
N ARG A 100 -0.41 11.16 -3.74
CA ARG A 100 -1.48 10.17 -3.80
C ARG A 100 -1.02 8.80 -3.32
N VAL A 101 0.16 8.38 -3.78
CA VAL A 101 0.73 7.11 -3.37
C VAL A 101 0.98 7.10 -1.87
N HIS A 102 1.61 8.15 -1.34
CA HIS A 102 1.88 8.24 0.08
C HIS A 102 0.61 8.21 0.91
N PHE A 103 -0.39 8.95 0.50
CA PHE A 103 -1.66 8.98 1.20
C PHE A 103 -2.32 7.60 1.22
N PHE A 104 -2.38 6.97 0.08
CA PHE A 104 -3.02 5.67 -0.05
C PHE A 104 -2.31 4.60 0.76
N LEU A 105 -0.98 4.55 0.66
CA LEU A 105 -0.21 3.55 1.39
C LEU A 105 -0.30 3.76 2.90
N ARG A 106 -0.32 5.01 3.34
CA ARG A 106 -0.49 5.28 4.76
C ARG A 106 -1.84 4.82 5.29
N GLN A 107 -2.87 4.96 4.48
CA GLN A 107 -4.17 4.44 4.85
C GLN A 107 -4.15 2.92 4.96
N LEU A 108 -3.54 2.26 3.99
CA LEU A 108 -3.46 0.80 4.00
C LEU A 108 -2.69 0.29 5.21
N VAL A 109 -1.62 0.98 5.60
CA VAL A 109 -0.87 0.60 6.81
C VAL A 109 -1.73 0.78 8.05
N ARG A 110 -2.45 1.89 8.11
CA ARG A 110 -3.30 2.18 9.26
C ARG A 110 -4.38 1.13 9.43
N GLU A 111 -4.86 0.58 8.34
CA GLU A 111 -5.86 -0.47 8.36
C GLU A 111 -5.28 -1.86 8.52
N GLY A 112 -3.95 -1.97 8.55
CA GLY A 112 -3.30 -3.26 8.66
C GLY A 112 -3.27 -4.06 7.37
N SER A 113 -3.61 -3.42 6.25
CA SER A 113 -3.67 -4.10 4.96
C SER A 113 -2.31 -4.32 4.31
N ILE A 114 -1.35 -3.50 4.68
CA ILE A 114 0.04 -3.69 4.27
C ILE A 114 0.96 -3.46 5.46
N SER A 115 2.17 -3.98 5.37
CA SER A 115 3.25 -3.65 6.28
C SER A 115 4.42 -3.14 5.47
N PHE A 116 5.35 -2.47 6.12
CA PHE A 116 6.55 -1.97 5.48
C PHE A 116 7.78 -2.61 6.08
N PHE A 117 8.79 -2.77 5.26
CA PHE A 117 10.13 -3.03 5.76
C PHE A 117 11.12 -2.27 4.89
N VAL A 118 12.32 -2.13 5.41
CA VAL A 118 13.36 -1.38 4.72
C VAL A 118 14.43 -2.36 4.30
N LYS A 119 14.78 -2.33 3.02
CA LYS A 119 15.88 -3.18 2.54
C LYS A 119 17.19 -2.66 3.07
N GLU A 120 17.95 -3.56 3.65
CA GLU A 120 19.31 -3.20 4.07
C GLU A 120 20.22 -3.15 2.85
N HIS A 121 21.08 -2.15 2.86
CA HIS A 121 22.11 -2.06 1.84
C HIS A 121 23.36 -2.76 2.34
N ASP A 122 23.86 -3.62 1.54
CA ASP A 122 25.13 -4.28 1.85
C ASP A 122 26.31 -3.42 1.42
#